data_397c607fc0b65e6437a8fe5296333bc6
#
_entry.id   397c607fc0b65e6437a8fe5296333bc6
#
_cell.length_a   1.000
_cell.length_b   1.000
_cell.length_c   1.000
_cell.angle_alpha   90.00
_cell.angle_beta   90.00
_cell.angle_gamma   90.00
#
_symmetry.space_group_name_H-M   'P 1'
#
loop_
_entity.id
_entity.type
_entity.pdbx_description
1 polymer ?
#
loop_
_entity_poly.entity_id
_entity_poly.type
_entity_poly.pdbx_seq_one_letter_code
_entity_poly.pdbx_strand_id
1 'polypeptide(L)'
;MATTEIPDSGTMEEKPWHLSGNNAPVFDELTVTDLEVKGSIPSELQGRYFRNGANPQSGTSDHWFVGDGMIHCVELANGKANWYRNRYVRTPMFDNPDKERMELYLDMEKGAFNYEVSVANTSILGHGGKIFALEEGSFPYELNKDVETIGVHDYGGRLTTAMTAHPKVCGETGELLMFGYSSLPPYLVYHRISADGELLQSEEITVGGPTMMHDFTVTRNHSIFLDLPAVFDMEEAMNGGMPIKWSDDYPSRFGVMPLAGKDSDVRWFDVN
;
A
#
# COMPACT_ATOMS: atom_id res chain seq x y z
N MET A 1 -7.28 -11.32 64.24
CA MET A 1 -6.59 -11.84 63.04
C MET A 1 -7.12 -11.09 61.85
N ALA A 2 -6.33 -10.21 61.29
CA ALA A 2 -6.70 -9.46 60.12
C ALA A 2 -6.32 -10.27 58.89
N THR A 3 -7.28 -10.65 58.07
CA THR A 3 -7.07 -11.27 56.75
C THR A 3 -6.70 -10.19 55.78
N THR A 4 -5.43 -10.18 55.40
CA THR A 4 -4.93 -9.36 54.27
C THR A 4 -5.48 -10.00 52.99
N GLU A 5 -6.44 -9.32 52.33
CA GLU A 5 -6.84 -9.64 50.97
C GLU A 5 -5.64 -9.36 50.03
N ILE A 6 -5.21 -10.38 49.33
CA ILE A 6 -4.24 -10.29 48.24
C ILE A 6 -5.00 -9.65 47.08
N PRO A 7 -4.51 -8.52 46.51
CA PRO A 7 -5.15 -7.95 45.33
C PRO A 7 -5.10 -8.97 44.19
N ASP A 8 -6.24 -9.15 43.56
CA ASP A 8 -6.40 -9.94 42.33
C ASP A 8 -5.34 -9.46 41.31
N SER A 9 -4.44 -10.36 40.94
CA SER A 9 -3.50 -10.11 39.86
C SER A 9 -4.28 -10.12 38.56
N GLY A 10 -4.84 -8.98 38.21
CA GLY A 10 -5.40 -8.80 36.88
C GLY A 10 -4.43 -9.32 35.84
N THR A 11 -4.83 -10.33 35.11
CA THR A 11 -4.09 -10.86 33.98
C THR A 11 -3.84 -9.68 33.04
N MET A 12 -2.56 -9.21 32.97
CA MET A 12 -2.17 -8.30 31.89
C MET A 12 -2.44 -9.04 30.59
N GLU A 13 -3.41 -8.59 29.80
CA GLU A 13 -3.61 -9.14 28.46
C GLU A 13 -2.28 -9.05 27.71
N GLU A 14 -1.78 -10.20 27.31
CA GLU A 14 -0.53 -10.29 26.58
C GLU A 14 -0.73 -9.59 25.24
N LYS A 15 0.03 -8.50 25.00
CA LYS A 15 -0.10 -7.75 23.72
C LYS A 15 0.11 -8.70 22.55
N PRO A 16 -0.70 -8.57 21.48
CA PRO A 16 -0.52 -9.36 20.26
C PRO A 16 0.93 -9.27 19.74
N TRP A 17 1.43 -10.32 19.12
CA TRP A 17 2.80 -10.39 18.61
C TRP A 17 3.14 -9.23 17.64
N HIS A 18 2.16 -8.79 16.86
CA HIS A 18 2.31 -7.69 15.88
C HIS A 18 2.33 -6.29 16.51
N LEU A 19 2.09 -6.18 17.82
CA LEU A 19 2.18 -4.95 18.61
C LEU A 19 3.25 -5.04 19.72
N SER A 20 4.15 -6.04 19.65
CA SER A 20 5.14 -6.29 20.69
C SER A 20 6.54 -6.52 20.13
N GLY A 21 7.56 -6.39 20.98
CA GLY A 21 8.96 -6.59 20.59
C GLY A 21 9.39 -5.65 19.44
N ASN A 22 9.97 -6.23 18.40
CA ASN A 22 10.42 -5.47 17.22
C ASN A 22 9.27 -4.94 16.35
N ASN A 23 8.04 -5.39 16.60
CA ASN A 23 6.84 -4.93 15.88
C ASN A 23 6.04 -3.90 16.69
N ALA A 24 6.52 -3.54 17.88
CA ALA A 24 5.83 -2.54 18.68
C ALA A 24 5.73 -1.20 17.92
N PRO A 25 4.57 -0.51 17.99
CA PRO A 25 4.40 0.79 17.36
C PRO A 25 5.42 1.81 17.87
N VAL A 26 5.88 2.64 16.96
CA VAL A 26 6.79 3.77 17.22
C VAL A 26 5.97 5.05 17.22
N PHE A 27 6.00 5.81 18.31
CA PHE A 27 5.18 7.02 18.46
C PHE A 27 5.91 8.31 18.09
N ASP A 28 7.24 8.32 18.22
CA ASP A 28 8.05 9.51 18.01
C ASP A 28 8.51 9.62 16.56
N GLU A 29 8.36 10.80 15.98
CA GLU A 29 8.97 11.17 14.70
C GLU A 29 10.36 11.76 14.97
N LEU A 30 11.39 11.03 14.62
CA LEU A 30 12.77 11.35 14.94
C LEU A 30 13.54 11.88 13.71
N THR A 31 14.58 12.64 13.98
CA THR A 31 15.70 12.90 13.06
C THR A 31 16.98 12.75 13.87
N VAL A 32 17.80 11.77 13.51
CA VAL A 32 19.04 11.43 14.21
C VAL A 32 20.20 11.51 13.23
N THR A 33 21.27 12.22 13.58
CA THR A 33 22.43 12.47 12.72
C THR A 33 23.68 11.73 13.17
N ASP A 34 23.74 11.32 14.43
CA ASP A 34 24.92 10.65 15.00
C ASP A 34 24.68 9.13 15.07
N LEU A 35 24.66 8.49 13.90
CA LEU A 35 24.39 7.06 13.78
C LEU A 35 25.69 6.24 14.04
N GLU A 36 25.63 5.33 14.99
CA GLU A 36 26.68 4.34 15.20
C GLU A 36 26.63 3.28 14.09
N VAL A 37 27.75 3.10 13.39
CA VAL A 37 27.92 2.06 12.37
C VAL A 37 28.81 0.96 12.91
N LYS A 38 28.29 -0.28 12.98
CA LYS A 38 29.09 -1.48 13.29
C LYS A 38 29.51 -2.14 11.99
N GLY A 39 30.82 -2.19 11.75
CA GLY A 39 31.41 -2.64 10.48
C GLY A 39 31.71 -1.49 9.54
N SER A 40 31.57 -1.72 8.23
CA SER A 40 31.82 -0.73 7.18
C SER A 40 30.68 -0.69 6.17
N ILE A 41 30.31 0.51 5.75
CA ILE A 41 29.36 0.73 4.65
C ILE A 41 30.19 0.90 3.37
N PRO A 42 29.94 0.14 2.29
CA PRO A 42 30.59 0.35 1.02
C PRO A 42 30.40 1.79 0.51
N SER A 43 31.48 2.40 0.03
CA SER A 43 31.45 3.81 -0.44
C SER A 43 30.56 3.99 -1.67
N GLU A 44 30.29 2.92 -2.42
CA GLU A 44 29.44 2.87 -3.60
C GLU A 44 27.95 3.00 -3.27
N LEU A 45 27.56 2.72 -2.02
CA LEU A 45 26.19 2.94 -1.55
C LEU A 45 25.95 4.43 -1.33
N GLN A 46 25.34 5.06 -2.33
CA GLN A 46 24.99 6.47 -2.36
C GLN A 46 23.47 6.59 -2.53
N GLY A 47 22.80 7.28 -1.62
CA GLY A 47 21.37 7.50 -1.71
C GLY A 47 20.63 7.27 -0.40
N ARG A 48 19.35 6.87 -0.51
CA ARG A 48 18.49 6.66 0.65
C ARG A 48 17.87 5.29 0.63
N TYR A 49 17.94 4.63 1.77
CA TYR A 49 17.18 3.42 2.03
C TYR A 49 15.88 3.79 2.70
N PHE A 50 14.78 3.36 2.13
CA PHE A 50 13.45 3.60 2.66
C PHE A 50 12.78 2.28 3.06
N ARG A 51 11.96 2.35 4.11
CA ARG A 51 11.05 1.30 4.53
C ARG A 51 9.71 1.92 4.88
N ASN A 52 8.62 1.33 4.40
CA ASN A 52 7.26 1.64 4.81
C ASN A 52 6.68 0.48 5.64
N GLY A 53 5.74 0.76 6.50
CA GLY A 53 5.02 -0.25 7.26
C GLY A 53 3.86 0.32 8.06
N ALA A 54 2.91 -0.55 8.41
CA ALA A 54 1.82 -0.20 9.30
C ALA A 54 2.35 0.12 10.71
N ASN A 55 1.98 1.28 11.22
CA ASN A 55 2.37 1.76 12.53
C ASN A 55 1.18 2.51 13.16
N PRO A 56 0.27 1.81 13.86
CA PRO A 56 -0.94 2.44 14.38
C PRO A 56 -0.60 3.53 15.40
N GLN A 57 -1.00 4.78 15.12
CA GLN A 57 -0.77 5.90 16.04
C GLN A 57 -1.50 5.74 17.39
N SER A 58 -2.60 4.96 17.42
CA SER A 58 -3.31 4.59 18.64
C SER A 58 -2.51 3.62 19.54
N GLY A 59 -1.51 2.95 18.98
CA GLY A 59 -0.77 1.87 19.66
C GLY A 59 -1.48 0.53 19.69
N THR A 60 -2.66 0.44 19.05
CA THR A 60 -3.49 -0.78 18.97
C THR A 60 -3.92 -1.04 17.53
N SER A 61 -4.12 -2.30 17.19
CA SER A 61 -4.61 -2.74 15.88
C SER A 61 -5.08 -4.19 16.00
N ASP A 62 -6.15 -4.53 15.31
CA ASP A 62 -6.69 -5.90 15.27
C ASP A 62 -5.92 -6.80 14.30
N HIS A 63 -5.15 -6.22 13.40
CA HIS A 63 -4.41 -6.97 12.40
C HIS A 63 -3.08 -6.30 12.05
N TRP A 64 -2.06 -7.11 11.71
CA TRP A 64 -0.71 -6.63 11.40
C TRP A 64 -0.64 -5.63 10.23
N PHE A 65 -1.54 -5.72 9.26
CA PHE A 65 -1.58 -4.83 8.11
C PHE A 65 -2.38 -3.54 8.37
N VAL A 66 -3.02 -3.44 9.53
CA VAL A 66 -3.85 -2.27 9.88
C VAL A 66 -3.04 -1.31 10.75
N GLY A 67 -2.95 -0.07 10.32
CA GLY A 67 -2.23 1.02 10.99
C GLY A 67 -1.78 2.07 9.99
N ASP A 68 -1.42 3.25 10.50
CA ASP A 68 -0.96 4.35 9.67
C ASP A 68 0.41 4.05 9.05
N GLY A 69 0.64 4.53 7.86
CA GLY A 69 1.94 4.40 7.20
C GLY A 69 3.01 5.21 7.92
N MET A 70 4.09 4.54 8.33
CA MET A 70 5.28 5.23 8.82
C MET A 70 6.47 4.89 7.94
N ILE A 71 7.06 5.92 7.38
CA ILE A 71 8.27 5.83 6.57
C ILE A 71 9.49 5.92 7.47
N HIS A 72 10.41 4.98 7.33
CA HIS A 72 11.75 5.02 7.91
C HIS A 72 12.75 5.23 6.78
N CYS A 73 13.68 6.15 6.95
CA CYS A 73 14.67 6.49 5.95
C CYS A 73 16.06 6.63 6.55
N VAL A 74 17.06 6.07 5.89
CA VAL A 74 18.48 6.27 6.20
C VAL A 74 19.17 6.82 4.97
N GLU A 75 19.88 7.94 5.11
CA GLU A 75 20.74 8.46 4.04
C GLU A 75 22.16 7.87 4.17
N LEU A 76 22.60 7.28 3.07
CA LEU A 76 23.95 6.69 2.94
C LEU A 76 24.76 7.49 1.93
N ALA A 77 25.97 7.93 2.33
CA ALA A 77 26.89 8.58 1.42
C ALA A 77 28.34 8.44 1.93
N ASN A 78 29.26 8.21 0.99
CA ASN A 78 30.71 8.16 1.27
C ASN A 78 31.10 7.20 2.41
N GLY A 79 30.45 6.03 2.47
CA GLY A 79 30.71 5.03 3.50
C GLY A 79 30.16 5.39 4.89
N LYS A 80 29.19 6.32 4.97
CA LYS A 80 28.58 6.78 6.21
C LYS A 80 27.06 6.68 6.13
N ALA A 81 26.42 6.46 7.29
CA ALA A 81 25.00 6.72 7.51
C ALA A 81 24.87 8.15 8.07
N ASN A 82 24.46 9.09 7.25
CA ASN A 82 24.48 10.51 7.59
C ASN A 82 23.37 10.89 8.56
N TRP A 83 22.18 10.35 8.33
CA TRP A 83 21.02 10.55 9.20
C TRP A 83 20.02 9.41 9.06
N TYR A 84 19.22 9.23 10.10
CA TYR A 84 17.98 8.46 10.11
C TYR A 84 16.81 9.40 10.35
N ARG A 85 15.68 9.12 9.69
CA ARG A 85 14.43 9.85 9.92
C ARG A 85 13.24 8.92 9.78
N ASN A 86 12.26 9.08 10.66
CA ASN A 86 10.95 8.45 10.46
C ASN A 86 9.84 9.51 10.50
N ARG A 87 8.81 9.31 9.68
CA ARG A 87 7.64 10.18 9.59
C ARG A 87 6.41 9.36 9.29
N TYR A 88 5.31 9.73 9.93
CA TYR A 88 3.99 9.27 9.49
C TYR A 88 3.64 9.88 8.14
N VAL A 89 2.95 9.10 7.30
CA VAL A 89 2.31 9.63 6.10
C VAL A 89 1.02 10.33 6.53
N ARG A 90 0.91 11.62 6.29
CA ARG A 90 -0.27 12.43 6.64
C ARG A 90 -1.39 12.16 5.65
N THR A 91 -2.35 11.34 6.03
CA THR A 91 -3.50 10.94 5.23
C THR A 91 -4.80 11.34 5.94
N PRO A 92 -5.96 11.34 5.27
CA PRO A 92 -7.24 11.55 5.95
C PRO A 92 -7.51 10.56 7.09
N MET A 93 -7.01 9.32 7.00
CA MET A 93 -7.10 8.35 8.11
C MET A 93 -6.24 8.79 9.30
N PHE A 94 -5.01 9.19 9.05
CA PHE A 94 -4.12 9.70 10.10
C PHE A 94 -4.71 10.92 10.83
N ASP A 95 -5.33 11.85 10.07
CA ASP A 95 -5.91 13.09 10.62
C ASP A 95 -7.27 12.86 11.33
N ASN A 96 -7.88 11.69 11.15
CA ASN A 96 -9.16 11.31 11.76
C ASN A 96 -9.08 9.95 12.47
N PRO A 97 -8.27 9.82 13.53
CA PRO A 97 -7.98 8.53 14.17
C PRO A 97 -9.21 7.87 14.84
N ASP A 98 -10.25 8.64 15.11
CA ASP A 98 -11.48 8.17 15.75
C ASP A 98 -12.53 7.68 14.75
N LYS A 99 -12.24 7.76 13.43
CA LYS A 99 -13.17 7.34 12.38
C LYS A 99 -12.80 5.99 11.79
N GLU A 100 -13.85 5.23 11.50
CA GLU A 100 -13.70 4.02 10.70
C GLU A 100 -13.41 4.39 9.24
N ARG A 101 -12.55 3.58 8.57
CA ARG A 101 -12.15 3.84 7.18
C ARG A 101 -13.34 3.99 6.24
N MET A 102 -14.36 3.15 6.37
CA MET A 102 -15.54 3.15 5.50
C MET A 102 -16.35 4.45 5.59
N GLU A 103 -16.33 5.14 6.74
CA GLU A 103 -17.01 6.43 6.91
C GLU A 103 -16.39 7.53 6.04
N LEU A 104 -15.07 7.47 5.82
CA LEU A 104 -14.34 8.44 5.00
C LEU A 104 -14.23 8.00 3.54
N TYR A 105 -14.13 6.68 3.32
CA TYR A 105 -13.82 6.08 2.04
C TYR A 105 -15.03 5.96 1.11
N LEU A 106 -16.23 5.71 1.65
CA LEU A 106 -17.45 5.56 0.86
C LEU A 106 -18.22 6.89 0.80
N ASP A 107 -18.25 7.49 -0.39
CA ASP A 107 -19.12 8.63 -0.69
C ASP A 107 -20.54 8.09 -1.02
N MET A 108 -21.40 8.06 -0.02
CA MET A 108 -22.77 7.54 -0.15
C MET A 108 -23.63 8.37 -1.10
N GLU A 109 -23.35 9.67 -1.29
CA GLU A 109 -24.10 10.54 -2.20
C GLU A 109 -23.76 10.23 -3.66
N LYS A 110 -22.50 9.94 -3.94
CA LYS A 110 -22.04 9.61 -5.29
C LYS A 110 -22.07 8.12 -5.59
N GLY A 111 -22.20 7.25 -4.57
CA GLY A 111 -22.07 5.80 -4.73
C GLY A 111 -20.68 5.40 -5.25
N ALA A 112 -19.64 6.09 -4.80
CA ALA A 112 -18.28 5.94 -5.28
C ALA A 112 -17.29 5.93 -4.11
N PHE A 113 -16.08 5.44 -4.36
CA PHE A 113 -15.00 5.49 -3.38
C PHE A 113 -14.23 6.80 -3.45
N ASN A 114 -13.85 7.33 -2.29
CA ASN A 114 -12.90 8.43 -2.16
C ASN A 114 -11.48 7.85 -2.06
N TYR A 115 -10.80 7.79 -3.18
CA TYR A 115 -9.43 7.23 -3.25
C TYR A 115 -8.34 8.12 -2.60
N GLU A 116 -8.69 9.30 -2.09
CA GLU A 116 -7.77 10.08 -1.25
C GLU A 116 -7.64 9.49 0.16
N VAL A 117 -8.64 8.70 0.60
CA VAL A 117 -8.62 8.04 1.91
C VAL A 117 -7.69 6.83 1.87
N SER A 118 -6.62 6.91 2.63
CA SER A 118 -5.52 5.94 2.63
C SER A 118 -4.92 5.79 4.02
N VAL A 119 -4.28 4.67 4.25
CA VAL A 119 -3.30 4.46 5.33
C VAL A 119 -1.86 4.52 4.81
N ALA A 120 -1.64 4.47 3.51
CA ALA A 120 -0.35 4.60 2.81
C ALA A 120 0.80 3.79 3.45
N ASN A 121 0.52 2.55 3.88
CA ASN A 121 1.38 1.79 4.81
C ASN A 121 2.09 0.58 4.17
N THR A 122 1.86 0.30 2.87
CA THR A 122 2.25 -1.00 2.30
C THR A 122 3.62 -0.97 1.64
N SER A 123 3.87 -0.04 0.73
CA SER A 123 5.15 0.04 0.02
C SER A 123 5.60 1.47 -0.22
N ILE A 124 6.82 1.60 -0.74
CA ILE A 124 7.39 2.89 -1.14
C ILE A 124 8.05 2.75 -2.51
N LEU A 125 7.82 3.72 -3.36
CA LEU A 125 8.25 3.72 -4.75
C LEU A 125 8.94 5.06 -5.11
N GLY A 126 10.07 4.99 -5.80
CA GLY A 126 10.66 6.13 -6.51
C GLY A 126 10.36 6.04 -8.00
N HIS A 127 9.68 7.04 -8.58
CA HIS A 127 9.41 7.09 -10.03
C HIS A 127 9.17 8.53 -10.50
N GLY A 128 9.58 8.87 -11.73
CA GLY A 128 9.37 10.20 -12.32
C GLY A 128 9.95 11.35 -11.48
N GLY A 129 11.06 11.11 -10.75
CA GLY A 129 11.66 12.10 -9.85
C GLY A 129 10.90 12.32 -8.53
N LYS A 130 9.88 11.53 -8.24
CA LYS A 130 9.03 11.59 -7.05
C LYS A 130 9.19 10.35 -6.18
N ILE A 131 8.77 10.45 -4.92
CA ILE A 131 8.73 9.34 -3.96
C ILE A 131 7.28 9.18 -3.53
N PHE A 132 6.77 7.95 -3.56
CA PHE A 132 5.38 7.64 -3.23
C PHE A 132 5.29 6.61 -2.12
N ALA A 133 4.45 6.86 -1.13
CA ALA A 133 3.94 5.86 -0.20
C ALA A 133 2.63 5.30 -0.76
N LEU A 134 2.51 3.97 -0.79
CA LEU A 134 1.45 3.26 -1.48
C LEU A 134 0.64 2.37 -0.53
N GLU A 135 -0.62 2.23 -0.88
CA GLU A 135 -1.58 1.25 -0.35
C GLU A 135 -2.54 0.87 -1.49
N GLU A 136 -3.10 -0.34 -1.47
CA GLU A 136 -3.80 -0.92 -2.64
C GLU A 136 -5.14 -0.28 -2.99
N GLY A 137 -5.83 0.32 -2.02
CA GLY A 137 -7.19 0.83 -2.16
C GLY A 137 -7.28 2.35 -2.37
N SER A 138 -6.18 3.05 -2.63
CA SER A 138 -6.13 4.51 -2.64
C SER A 138 -5.22 5.08 -3.74
N PHE A 139 -5.23 6.41 -3.88
CA PHE A 139 -4.20 7.11 -4.64
C PHE A 139 -2.85 7.06 -3.91
N PRO A 140 -1.72 7.13 -4.65
CA PRO A 140 -0.39 7.26 -4.04
C PRO A 140 -0.25 8.59 -3.30
N TYR A 141 0.52 8.57 -2.21
CA TYR A 141 0.89 9.76 -1.45
C TYR A 141 2.32 10.18 -1.78
N GLU A 142 2.48 11.37 -2.33
CA GLU A 142 3.79 11.92 -2.65
C GLU A 142 4.51 12.40 -1.38
N LEU A 143 5.78 12.04 -1.26
CA LEU A 143 6.70 12.47 -0.20
C LEU A 143 7.79 13.35 -0.78
N ASN A 144 8.27 14.31 0.00
CA ASN A 144 9.46 15.05 -0.35
C ASN A 144 10.75 14.27 0.01
N LYS A 145 11.89 14.83 -0.39
CA LYS A 145 13.22 14.23 -0.06
C LYS A 145 13.50 14.15 1.45
N ASP A 146 12.77 14.90 2.28
CA ASP A 146 12.92 14.91 3.73
C ASP A 146 11.92 13.99 4.42
N VAL A 147 11.25 13.13 3.67
CA VAL A 147 10.26 12.12 4.11
C VAL A 147 8.94 12.74 4.62
N GLU A 148 8.70 14.00 4.31
CA GLU A 148 7.45 14.65 4.70
C GLU A 148 6.40 14.50 3.60
N THR A 149 5.14 14.35 3.97
CA THR A 149 4.03 14.20 3.05
C THR A 149 3.78 15.51 2.31
N ILE A 150 3.76 15.44 0.98
CA ILE A 150 3.31 16.54 0.12
C ILE A 150 1.79 16.46 -0.04
N GLY A 151 1.25 15.26 -0.27
CA GLY A 151 -0.18 15.01 -0.43
C GLY A 151 -0.47 13.91 -1.43
N VAL A 152 -1.74 13.80 -1.81
CA VAL A 152 -2.23 12.88 -2.84
C VAL A 152 -1.64 13.21 -4.20
N HIS A 153 -1.31 12.18 -4.97
CA HIS A 153 -0.85 12.29 -6.35
C HIS A 153 -1.79 11.53 -7.30
N ASP A 154 -2.64 12.24 -7.98
CA ASP A 154 -3.65 11.73 -8.91
C ASP A 154 -3.27 11.91 -10.39
N TYR A 155 -2.00 12.20 -10.67
CA TYR A 155 -1.49 12.51 -12.02
C TYR A 155 -2.25 13.67 -12.68
N GLY A 156 -2.56 14.71 -11.89
CA GLY A 156 -3.27 15.90 -12.36
C GLY A 156 -4.75 15.66 -12.67
N GLY A 157 -5.41 14.83 -11.87
CA GLY A 157 -6.82 14.45 -12.01
C GLY A 157 -7.07 13.37 -13.07
N ARG A 158 -6.00 12.75 -13.60
CA ARG A 158 -6.11 11.75 -14.68
C ARG A 158 -6.19 10.32 -14.14
N LEU A 159 -5.68 10.04 -12.95
CA LEU A 159 -5.87 8.78 -12.26
C LEU A 159 -7.23 8.82 -11.55
N THR A 160 -8.14 7.94 -11.95
CA THR A 160 -9.52 7.89 -11.43
C THR A 160 -9.83 6.61 -10.66
N THR A 161 -8.83 5.78 -10.41
CA THR A 161 -8.92 4.52 -9.67
C THR A 161 -7.85 4.46 -8.60
N ALA A 162 -7.98 3.53 -7.65
CA ALA A 162 -6.89 3.18 -6.76
C ALA A 162 -5.62 2.78 -7.56
N MET A 163 -4.48 2.80 -6.90
CA MET A 163 -3.20 2.31 -7.42
C MET A 163 -2.72 1.12 -6.60
N THR A 164 -2.36 0.03 -7.26
CA THR A 164 -1.73 -1.12 -6.59
C THR A 164 -0.52 -0.70 -5.73
N ALA A 165 -0.30 -1.39 -4.61
CA ALA A 165 0.92 -1.22 -3.82
C ALA A 165 2.15 -1.94 -4.43
N HIS A 166 1.96 -2.70 -5.52
CA HIS A 166 2.99 -3.52 -6.17
C HIS A 166 3.24 -3.15 -7.64
N PRO A 167 3.38 -1.85 -7.99
CA PRO A 167 3.65 -1.44 -9.37
C PRO A 167 5.00 -1.98 -9.84
N LYS A 168 5.19 -2.06 -11.15
CA LYS A 168 6.43 -2.55 -11.77
C LYS A 168 7.04 -1.47 -12.64
N VAL A 169 8.33 -1.19 -12.45
CA VAL A 169 9.09 -0.30 -13.33
C VAL A 169 9.76 -1.13 -14.42
N CYS A 170 9.50 -0.81 -15.67
CA CYS A 170 10.16 -1.43 -16.80
C CYS A 170 11.65 -1.06 -16.82
N GLY A 171 12.53 -2.05 -16.70
CA GLY A 171 13.99 -1.81 -16.69
C GLY A 171 14.56 -1.30 -18.00
N GLU A 172 13.83 -1.41 -19.13
CA GLU A 172 14.27 -0.96 -20.45
C GLU A 172 13.76 0.46 -20.77
N THR A 173 12.50 0.77 -20.45
CA THR A 173 11.87 2.05 -20.83
C THR A 173 11.73 3.02 -19.66
N GLY A 174 11.86 2.56 -18.42
CA GLY A 174 11.58 3.35 -17.23
C GLY A 174 10.08 3.59 -16.98
N GLU A 175 9.19 3.07 -17.84
CA GLU A 175 7.74 3.19 -17.63
C GLU A 175 7.32 2.48 -16.34
N LEU A 176 6.39 3.09 -15.61
CA LEU A 176 5.71 2.47 -14.50
C LEU A 176 4.42 1.82 -15.00
N LEU A 177 4.30 0.53 -14.71
CA LEU A 177 3.16 -0.31 -15.02
C LEU A 177 2.42 -0.59 -13.72
N MET A 178 1.14 -0.31 -13.68
CA MET A 178 0.33 -0.46 -12.48
C MET A 178 -1.12 -0.80 -12.83
N PHE A 179 -1.91 -1.11 -11.85
CA PHE A 179 -3.36 -1.26 -11.97
C PHE A 179 -4.06 -0.74 -10.72
N GLY A 180 -5.34 -0.44 -10.86
CA GLY A 180 -6.28 -0.30 -9.76
C GLY A 180 -7.32 -1.40 -9.84
N TYR A 181 -7.74 -1.94 -8.70
CA TYR A 181 -8.86 -2.86 -8.62
C TYR A 181 -9.91 -2.36 -7.63
N SER A 182 -11.14 -2.85 -7.77
CA SER A 182 -12.28 -2.34 -6.99
C SER A 182 -13.33 -3.42 -6.75
N SER A 183 -14.09 -3.31 -5.66
CA SER A 183 -15.30 -4.09 -5.44
C SER A 183 -16.49 -3.63 -6.27
N LEU A 184 -16.40 -2.45 -6.90
CA LEU A 184 -17.38 -1.88 -7.83
C LEU A 184 -16.79 -1.77 -9.24
N PRO A 185 -17.61 -1.89 -10.30
CA PRO A 185 -17.15 -1.68 -11.66
C PRO A 185 -16.61 -0.25 -11.90
N PRO A 186 -15.55 -0.09 -12.69
CA PRO A 186 -14.75 -1.15 -13.30
C PRO A 186 -13.90 -1.91 -12.27
N TYR A 187 -13.94 -3.25 -12.32
CA TYR A 187 -13.25 -4.08 -11.32
C TYR A 187 -11.74 -4.08 -11.44
N LEU A 188 -11.21 -3.82 -12.64
CA LEU A 188 -9.78 -3.77 -12.91
C LEU A 188 -9.49 -2.73 -13.98
N VAL A 189 -8.55 -1.83 -13.71
CA VAL A 189 -8.06 -0.83 -14.68
C VAL A 189 -6.54 -0.87 -14.70
N TYR A 190 -5.96 -1.10 -15.87
CA TYR A 190 -4.53 -1.09 -16.08
C TYR A 190 -4.06 0.30 -16.49
N HIS A 191 -2.91 0.72 -15.96
CA HIS A 191 -2.33 2.03 -16.27
C HIS A 191 -0.86 1.91 -16.68
N ARG A 192 -0.44 2.81 -17.57
CA ARG A 192 0.96 3.03 -17.92
C ARG A 192 1.33 4.47 -17.68
N ILE A 193 2.46 4.69 -17.06
CA ILE A 193 3.03 6.00 -16.76
C ILE A 193 4.40 6.09 -17.42
N SER A 194 4.72 7.21 -18.08
CA SER A 194 6.04 7.42 -18.69
C SER A 194 7.15 7.47 -17.63
N ALA A 195 8.40 7.30 -18.05
CA ALA A 195 9.56 7.44 -17.17
C ALA A 195 9.61 8.81 -16.45
N ASP A 196 9.03 9.85 -17.06
CA ASP A 196 8.97 11.22 -16.52
C ASP A 196 7.74 11.46 -15.63
N GLY A 197 6.87 10.45 -15.44
CA GLY A 197 5.71 10.53 -14.55
C GLY A 197 4.41 11.00 -15.20
N GLU A 198 4.26 10.92 -16.52
CA GLU A 198 3.01 11.23 -17.21
C GLU A 198 2.13 9.97 -17.35
N LEU A 199 0.85 10.06 -17.01
CA LEU A 199 -0.13 8.99 -17.26
C LEU A 199 -0.41 8.88 -18.77
N LEU A 200 0.10 7.79 -19.37
CA LEU A 200 0.02 7.54 -20.82
C LEU A 200 -1.25 6.81 -21.22
N GLN A 201 -1.69 5.87 -20.38
CA GLN A 201 -2.79 4.96 -20.68
C GLN A 201 -3.56 4.60 -19.41
N SER A 202 -4.88 4.53 -19.52
CA SER A 202 -5.76 3.87 -18.57
C SER A 202 -6.70 2.99 -19.39
N GLU A 203 -6.70 1.68 -19.11
CA GLU A 203 -7.47 0.69 -19.87
C GLU A 203 -8.24 -0.19 -18.90
N GLU A 204 -9.56 -0.20 -19.03
CA GLU A 204 -10.41 -1.14 -18.29
C GLU A 204 -10.19 -2.56 -18.80
N ILE A 205 -9.92 -3.49 -17.89
CA ILE A 205 -9.70 -4.91 -18.22
C ILE A 205 -10.89 -5.71 -17.73
N THR A 206 -11.51 -6.45 -18.65
CA THR A 206 -12.68 -7.28 -18.37
C THR A 206 -12.28 -8.53 -17.58
N VAL A 207 -12.64 -8.57 -16.30
CA VAL A 207 -12.50 -9.71 -15.40
C VAL A 207 -13.86 -10.31 -15.05
N GLY A 208 -13.87 -11.50 -14.42
CA GLY A 208 -15.11 -12.22 -14.10
C GLY A 208 -15.98 -11.56 -13.04
N GLY A 209 -15.43 -10.66 -12.22
CA GLY A 209 -16.12 -10.00 -11.12
C GLY A 209 -15.14 -9.25 -10.21
N PRO A 210 -15.56 -8.92 -8.98
CA PRO A 210 -14.77 -8.12 -8.04
C PRO A 210 -13.63 -8.94 -7.41
N THR A 211 -12.67 -9.38 -8.23
CA THR A 211 -11.50 -10.13 -7.76
C THR A 211 -10.55 -9.22 -6.98
N MET A 212 -9.99 -9.72 -5.88
CA MET A 212 -8.90 -9.07 -5.16
C MET A 212 -7.58 -9.38 -5.86
N MET A 213 -7.20 -8.50 -6.77
CA MET A 213 -5.93 -8.65 -7.51
C MET A 213 -4.80 -7.95 -6.76
N HIS A 214 -4.21 -8.64 -5.79
CA HIS A 214 -3.16 -8.08 -4.94
C HIS A 214 -1.91 -7.67 -5.72
N ASP A 215 -1.47 -8.51 -6.65
CA ASP A 215 -0.26 -8.30 -7.44
C ASP A 215 -0.46 -8.80 -8.88
N PHE A 216 0.45 -8.43 -9.77
CA PHE A 216 0.52 -8.87 -11.16
C PHE A 216 1.98 -9.06 -11.56
N THR A 217 2.19 -9.68 -12.71
CA THR A 217 3.54 -9.91 -13.23
C THR A 217 3.73 -9.18 -14.56
N VAL A 218 4.96 -8.73 -14.79
CA VAL A 218 5.38 -8.09 -16.04
C VAL A 218 6.57 -8.82 -16.61
N THR A 219 6.52 -9.09 -17.91
CA THR A 219 7.65 -9.55 -18.70
C THR A 219 8.16 -8.41 -19.59
N ARG A 220 9.19 -8.66 -20.40
CA ARG A 220 9.68 -7.67 -21.36
C ARG A 220 8.58 -7.08 -22.25
N ASN A 221 7.58 -7.87 -22.63
CA ASN A 221 6.61 -7.50 -23.64
C ASN A 221 5.14 -7.55 -23.17
N HIS A 222 4.87 -8.12 -21.99
CA HIS A 222 3.49 -8.38 -21.56
C HIS A 222 3.29 -8.08 -20.08
N SER A 223 2.09 -7.60 -19.74
CA SER A 223 1.52 -7.65 -18.41
C SER A 223 0.70 -8.92 -18.24
N ILE A 224 0.74 -9.52 -17.06
CA ILE A 224 0.03 -10.77 -16.73
C ILE A 224 -0.83 -10.52 -15.52
N PHE A 225 -2.14 -10.54 -15.71
CA PHE A 225 -3.17 -10.35 -14.69
C PHE A 225 -3.54 -11.68 -14.04
N LEU A 226 -3.77 -11.65 -12.72
CA LEU A 226 -4.10 -12.82 -11.90
C LEU A 226 -5.58 -12.74 -11.52
N ASP A 227 -6.47 -13.20 -12.39
CA ASP A 227 -7.92 -13.23 -12.14
C ASP A 227 -8.26 -14.51 -11.38
N LEU A 228 -8.28 -14.39 -10.04
CA LEU A 228 -8.29 -15.50 -9.09
C LEU A 228 -9.52 -15.45 -8.17
N PRO A 229 -9.89 -16.60 -7.54
CA PRO A 229 -11.11 -16.76 -6.77
C PRO A 229 -11.13 -16.08 -5.39
N ALA A 230 -10.17 -15.22 -5.07
CA ALA A 230 -10.27 -14.32 -3.93
C ALA A 230 -11.11 -13.10 -4.36
N VAL A 231 -12.37 -13.04 -3.92
CA VAL A 231 -13.33 -12.02 -4.36
C VAL A 231 -13.83 -11.17 -3.19
N PHE A 232 -14.21 -9.93 -3.49
CA PHE A 232 -14.81 -9.07 -2.48
C PHE A 232 -16.18 -9.57 -2.05
N ASP A 233 -16.44 -9.52 -0.75
CA ASP A 233 -17.72 -9.76 -0.10
C ASP A 233 -18.14 -8.50 0.66
N MET A 234 -18.98 -7.69 0.01
CA MET A 234 -19.45 -6.44 0.58
C MET A 234 -20.45 -6.62 1.71
N GLU A 235 -21.16 -7.74 1.74
CA GLU A 235 -22.07 -8.06 2.85
C GLU A 235 -21.26 -8.35 4.12
N GLU A 236 -20.21 -9.16 4.01
CA GLU A 236 -19.31 -9.44 5.13
C GLU A 236 -18.58 -8.17 5.60
N ALA A 237 -18.15 -7.32 4.66
CA ALA A 237 -17.52 -6.03 4.96
C ALA A 237 -18.43 -5.11 5.78
N MET A 238 -19.71 -5.01 5.42
CA MET A 238 -20.69 -4.20 6.17
C MET A 238 -21.01 -4.75 7.57
N ASN A 239 -20.78 -6.04 7.79
CA ASN A 239 -20.93 -6.69 9.09
C ASN A 239 -19.65 -6.62 9.95
N GLY A 240 -18.60 -5.91 9.48
CA GLY A 240 -17.31 -5.75 10.17
C GLY A 240 -16.36 -6.94 10.02
N GLY A 241 -16.68 -7.88 9.12
CA GLY A 241 -15.82 -9.03 8.80
C GLY A 241 -14.76 -8.70 7.73
N MET A 242 -13.98 -9.71 7.36
CA MET A 242 -12.97 -9.61 6.29
C MET A 242 -13.70 -9.43 4.94
N PRO A 243 -13.42 -8.35 4.19
CA PRO A 243 -14.15 -8.04 2.95
C PRO A 243 -13.78 -8.93 1.77
N ILE A 244 -13.12 -10.03 2.00
CA ILE A 244 -12.58 -10.93 0.96
C ILE A 244 -12.89 -12.37 1.36
N LYS A 245 -13.40 -13.14 0.40
CA LYS A 245 -13.63 -14.57 0.56
C LYS A 245 -13.10 -15.36 -0.63
N TRP A 246 -12.86 -16.63 -0.39
CA TRP A 246 -12.64 -17.60 -1.47
C TRP A 246 -13.98 -18.02 -2.08
N SER A 247 -14.06 -18.06 -3.42
CA SER A 247 -15.23 -18.46 -4.17
C SER A 247 -14.91 -19.62 -5.10
N ASP A 248 -15.39 -20.82 -4.79
CA ASP A 248 -15.15 -22.02 -5.63
C ASP A 248 -15.81 -21.92 -7.02
N ASP A 249 -16.81 -21.05 -7.17
CA ASP A 249 -17.50 -20.81 -8.44
C ASP A 249 -16.79 -19.79 -9.33
N TYR A 250 -15.79 -19.07 -8.79
CA TYR A 250 -15.05 -18.08 -9.56
C TYR A 250 -13.87 -18.73 -10.29
N PRO A 251 -13.67 -18.46 -11.60
CA PRO A 251 -12.59 -19.09 -12.35
C PRO A 251 -11.21 -18.62 -11.87
N SER A 252 -10.22 -19.50 -11.99
CA SER A 252 -8.81 -19.16 -11.87
C SER A 252 -8.20 -19.04 -13.25
N ARG A 253 -7.73 -17.86 -13.64
CA ARG A 253 -7.13 -17.65 -14.96
C ARG A 253 -6.06 -16.57 -14.99
N PHE A 254 -5.16 -16.66 -15.94
CA PHE A 254 -4.17 -15.63 -16.22
C PHE A 254 -4.53 -14.88 -17.51
N GLY A 255 -4.57 -13.55 -17.43
CA GLY A 255 -4.73 -12.66 -18.58
C GLY A 255 -3.38 -12.15 -19.05
N VAL A 256 -2.98 -12.50 -20.27
CA VAL A 256 -1.71 -12.05 -20.87
C VAL A 256 -2.01 -10.97 -21.90
N MET A 257 -1.48 -9.77 -21.70
CA MET A 257 -1.69 -8.60 -22.55
C MET A 257 -0.36 -7.94 -22.94
N PRO A 258 -0.15 -7.51 -24.19
CA PRO A 258 0.99 -6.66 -24.54
C PRO A 258 1.05 -5.42 -23.63
N LEU A 259 2.25 -4.91 -23.28
CA LEU A 259 2.38 -3.79 -22.36
C LEU A 259 1.57 -2.55 -22.75
N ALA A 260 1.44 -2.26 -24.03
CA ALA A 260 0.61 -1.17 -24.57
C ALA A 260 -0.71 -1.67 -25.17
N GLY A 261 -1.14 -2.89 -24.81
CA GLY A 261 -2.37 -3.51 -25.30
C GLY A 261 -3.63 -2.90 -24.69
N LYS A 262 -4.76 -3.36 -25.21
CA LYS A 262 -6.10 -3.02 -24.74
C LYS A 262 -6.80 -4.29 -24.23
N ASP A 263 -7.96 -4.13 -23.63
CA ASP A 263 -8.80 -5.26 -23.16
C ASP A 263 -9.00 -6.32 -24.23
N SER A 264 -9.26 -5.92 -25.50
CA SER A 264 -9.41 -6.84 -26.62
C SER A 264 -8.15 -7.65 -26.98
N ASP A 265 -6.99 -7.26 -26.50
CA ASP A 265 -5.72 -7.92 -26.74
C ASP A 265 -5.37 -8.93 -25.61
N VAL A 266 -6.16 -8.97 -24.54
CA VAL A 266 -5.94 -9.89 -23.41
C VAL A 266 -6.29 -11.31 -23.86
N ARG A 267 -5.35 -12.22 -23.68
CA ARG A 267 -5.56 -13.68 -23.84
C ARG A 267 -5.65 -14.32 -22.48
N TRP A 268 -6.81 -14.88 -22.20
CA TRP A 268 -7.06 -15.59 -20.94
C TRP A 268 -6.70 -17.06 -21.03
N PHE A 269 -6.07 -17.57 -19.98
CA PHE A 269 -5.66 -18.97 -19.84
C PHE A 269 -6.17 -19.48 -18.49
N ASP A 270 -7.04 -20.49 -18.54
CA ASP A 270 -7.53 -21.13 -17.33
C ASP A 270 -6.39 -21.87 -16.61
N VAL A 271 -6.43 -21.80 -15.27
CA VAL A 271 -5.49 -22.47 -14.38
C VAL A 271 -6.27 -23.51 -13.58
N ASN A 272 -5.87 -24.78 -13.69
CA ASN A 272 -6.47 -25.91 -12.96
C ASN A 272 -5.76 -26.18 -11.65
#